data_b60ac540160c2dd0f3e827953adecfa4
#
_entry.id   b60ac540160c2dd0f3e827953adecfa4
#
_cell.length_a   1.000
_cell.length_b   1.000
_cell.length_c   1.000
_cell.angle_alpha   90.00
_cell.angle_beta   90.00
_cell.angle_gamma   90.00
#
_symmetry.space_group_name_H-M   'P 1'
#
loop_
_entity.id
_entity.type
_entity.pdbx_description
1 polymer ?
#
loop_
_entity_poly.entity_id
_entity_poly.type
_entity_poly.pdbx_seq_one_letter_code
_entity_poly.pdbx_strand_id
1 'polypeptide(L)'
;EMIAAILRADGRRVVYNEEGSNQIEGVTTLVLTHASLTGRVRADVLLIESDERYAAQSFRYFHPTEFVITNLYRDQLTRNGHPEWVYDAILPALHPETELILNADDPLSSCFARGRDRVKWFGLDRCPSDTASPTGVYHDGAYCPVCHAPMEYDYVHYNHIGAYRCTKCGHARPAPDYAATDLDLQNGRLTLDGQFTIQLAFRSIYNVYNILAAYAACRECGVEGAAIADTLSSYILKNGRMQ
;
A
#
# COMPACT_ATOMS: atom_id res chain seq x y z
N GLU A 1 0.90 3.65 10.42
CA GLU A 1 0.66 4.86 11.23
C GLU A 1 -0.55 5.68 10.73
N MET A 2 -0.62 6.09 9.44
CA MET A 2 -1.72 6.89 8.88
C MET A 2 -3.09 6.20 9.07
N ILE A 3 -3.20 4.92 8.73
CA ILE A 3 -4.44 4.13 8.93
C ILE A 3 -4.88 4.18 10.39
N ALA A 4 -3.94 3.98 11.35
CA ALA A 4 -4.27 4.04 12.78
C ALA A 4 -4.77 5.42 13.21
N ALA A 5 -4.16 6.49 12.68
CA ALA A 5 -4.58 7.86 12.98
C ALA A 5 -5.99 8.15 12.47
N ILE A 6 -6.31 7.74 11.23
CA ILE A 6 -7.62 7.93 10.62
C ILE A 6 -8.70 7.15 11.41
N LEU A 7 -8.45 5.87 11.67
CA LEU A 7 -9.43 5.02 12.39
C LEU A 7 -9.66 5.49 13.84
N ARG A 8 -8.62 6.01 14.51
CA ARG A 8 -8.76 6.60 15.84
C ARG A 8 -9.55 7.92 15.81
N ALA A 9 -9.31 8.75 14.78
CA ALA A 9 -10.09 9.98 14.57
C ALA A 9 -11.59 9.68 14.29
N ASP A 10 -11.87 8.54 13.63
CA ASP A 10 -13.23 8.01 13.42
C ASP A 10 -13.84 7.39 14.70
N GLY A 11 -13.16 7.46 15.85
CA GLY A 11 -13.66 6.98 17.14
C GLY A 11 -13.44 5.49 17.39
N ARG A 12 -12.70 4.76 16.55
CA ARG A 12 -12.44 3.33 16.72
C ARG A 12 -11.30 3.06 17.69
N ARG A 13 -11.44 1.99 18.45
CA ARG A 13 -10.36 1.46 19.29
C ARG A 13 -9.43 0.65 18.41
N VAL A 14 -8.24 1.20 18.14
CA VAL A 14 -7.22 0.59 17.28
C VAL A 14 -6.06 0.09 18.13
N VAL A 15 -5.77 -1.20 18.02
CA VAL A 15 -4.54 -1.83 18.52
C VAL A 15 -3.57 -1.94 17.35
N TYR A 16 -2.35 -1.42 17.51
CA TYR A 16 -1.34 -1.31 16.47
C TYR A 16 0.08 -1.46 17.04
N ASN A 17 0.99 -2.10 16.29
CA ASN A 17 2.40 -2.27 16.68
C ASN A 17 3.23 -1.03 16.38
N GLU A 18 3.05 0.04 17.17
CA GLU A 18 3.61 1.39 16.94
C GLU A 18 5.15 1.44 16.96
N GLU A 19 5.81 0.55 17.67
CA GLU A 19 7.27 0.56 17.87
C GLU A 19 8.07 -0.07 16.71
N GLY A 20 7.43 -0.34 15.56
CA GLY A 20 8.07 -0.95 14.39
C GLY A 20 8.45 -2.42 14.61
N SER A 21 7.87 -3.08 15.61
CA SER A 21 8.02 -4.52 15.86
C SER A 21 7.18 -5.32 14.86
N ASN A 22 7.66 -5.35 13.60
CA ASN A 22 6.93 -5.89 12.44
C ASN A 22 7.30 -7.35 12.09
N GLN A 23 8.10 -8.01 12.93
CA GLN A 23 8.42 -9.42 12.84
C GLN A 23 7.45 -10.25 13.71
N ILE A 24 7.53 -11.58 13.59
CA ILE A 24 6.61 -12.51 14.28
C ILE A 24 6.53 -12.29 15.79
N GLU A 25 7.66 -11.97 16.44
CA GLU A 25 7.73 -11.72 17.87
C GLU A 25 6.91 -10.48 18.28
N GLY A 26 7.03 -9.41 17.50
CA GLY A 26 6.27 -8.16 17.72
C GLY A 26 4.79 -8.35 17.50
N VAL A 27 4.40 -9.02 16.41
CA VAL A 27 3.00 -9.36 16.12
C VAL A 27 2.42 -10.27 17.22
N THR A 28 3.16 -11.28 17.66
CA THR A 28 2.74 -12.18 18.74
C THR A 28 2.56 -11.41 20.04
N THR A 29 3.51 -10.56 20.41
CA THR A 29 3.44 -9.72 21.61
C THR A 29 2.23 -8.81 21.57
N LEU A 30 1.98 -8.14 20.40
CA LEU A 30 0.82 -7.27 20.21
C LEU A 30 -0.48 -8.04 20.48
N VAL A 31 -0.64 -9.21 19.89
CA VAL A 31 -1.85 -10.03 20.08
C VAL A 31 -1.99 -10.47 21.52
N LEU A 32 -0.94 -11.02 22.14
CA LEU A 32 -0.98 -11.54 23.52
C LEU A 32 -1.26 -10.47 24.56
N THR A 33 -0.67 -9.28 24.42
CA THR A 33 -0.86 -8.18 25.38
C THR A 33 -2.27 -7.57 25.34
N HIS A 34 -2.98 -7.72 24.21
CA HIS A 34 -4.32 -7.16 24.03
C HIS A 34 -5.42 -8.22 23.98
N ALA A 35 -5.08 -9.50 23.98
CA ALA A 35 -6.04 -10.58 24.02
C ALA A 35 -6.57 -10.82 25.43
N SER A 36 -7.86 -11.15 25.51
CA SER A 36 -8.47 -11.68 26.72
C SER A 36 -8.03 -13.14 26.95
N LEU A 37 -8.30 -13.69 28.13
CA LEU A 37 -8.09 -15.11 28.42
C LEU A 37 -8.83 -16.05 27.47
N THR A 38 -9.85 -15.56 26.78
CA THR A 38 -10.61 -16.30 25.76
C THR A 38 -10.07 -16.10 24.34
N GLY A 39 -8.91 -15.45 24.18
CA GLY A 39 -8.24 -15.21 22.89
C GLY A 39 -8.85 -14.08 22.05
N ARG A 40 -9.77 -13.28 22.59
CA ARG A 40 -10.37 -12.14 21.86
C ARG A 40 -9.58 -10.86 22.13
N VAL A 41 -9.13 -10.18 21.09
CA VAL A 41 -8.56 -8.83 21.19
C VAL A 41 -9.67 -7.82 21.45
N ARG A 42 -9.50 -6.95 22.48
CA ARG A 42 -10.48 -5.94 22.86
C ARG A 42 -10.25 -4.64 22.06
N ALA A 43 -10.45 -4.70 20.77
CA ALA A 43 -10.35 -3.58 19.85
C ALA A 43 -11.43 -3.70 18.76
N ASP A 44 -11.72 -2.58 18.10
CA ASP A 44 -12.58 -2.57 16.92
C ASP A 44 -11.75 -2.94 15.68
N VAL A 45 -10.45 -2.55 15.69
CA VAL A 45 -9.49 -2.89 14.65
C VAL A 45 -8.16 -3.34 15.27
N LEU A 46 -7.66 -4.49 14.83
CA LEU A 46 -6.28 -4.93 15.02
C LEU A 46 -5.51 -4.61 13.74
N LEU A 47 -4.70 -3.56 13.79
CA LEU A 47 -3.86 -3.13 12.67
C LEU A 47 -2.43 -3.67 12.89
N ILE A 48 -1.91 -4.39 11.91
CA ILE A 48 -0.59 -5.00 11.99
C ILE A 48 0.28 -4.47 10.85
N GLU A 49 1.41 -3.85 11.18
CA GLU A 49 2.52 -3.65 10.25
C GLU A 49 3.38 -4.90 10.28
N SER A 50 3.55 -5.55 9.14
CA SER A 50 4.32 -6.79 9.00
C SER A 50 5.49 -6.60 8.04
N ASP A 51 6.68 -7.07 8.44
CA ASP A 51 7.80 -7.21 7.52
C ASP A 51 7.44 -8.29 6.49
N GLU A 52 7.64 -8.00 5.22
CA GLU A 52 7.24 -8.83 4.09
C GLU A 52 7.79 -10.26 4.15
N ARG A 53 8.98 -10.45 4.69
CA ARG A 53 9.63 -11.76 4.80
C ARG A 53 9.03 -12.63 5.90
N TYR A 54 8.38 -12.01 6.88
CA TYR A 54 7.78 -12.69 8.02
C TYR A 54 6.25 -12.78 7.92
N ALA A 55 5.65 -12.18 6.88
CA ALA A 55 4.20 -12.15 6.70
C ALA A 55 3.58 -13.55 6.70
N ALA A 56 4.17 -14.52 5.98
CA ALA A 56 3.68 -15.91 5.95
C ALA A 56 3.74 -16.60 7.31
N GLN A 57 4.71 -16.25 8.15
CA GLN A 57 4.83 -16.79 9.52
C GLN A 57 3.85 -16.10 10.47
N SER A 58 3.73 -14.78 10.38
CA SER A 58 2.87 -13.97 11.23
C SER A 58 1.40 -14.32 11.03
N PHE A 59 0.99 -14.56 9.79
CA PHE A 59 -0.41 -14.86 9.44
C PHE A 59 -0.71 -16.35 9.27
N ARG A 60 0.13 -17.22 9.78
CA ARG A 60 -0.07 -18.69 9.73
C ARG A 60 -1.28 -19.15 10.54
N TYR A 61 -1.58 -18.48 11.66
CA TYR A 61 -2.57 -18.92 12.63
C TYR A 61 -3.84 -18.08 12.65
N PHE A 62 -3.86 -16.98 11.92
CA PHE A 62 -5.04 -16.14 11.72
C PHE A 62 -4.92 -15.41 10.37
N HIS A 63 -6.05 -15.05 9.78
CA HIS A 63 -6.08 -14.39 8.49
C HIS A 63 -6.56 -12.95 8.65
N PRO A 64 -5.84 -11.96 8.14
CA PRO A 64 -6.33 -10.59 8.11
C PRO A 64 -7.58 -10.51 7.22
N THR A 65 -8.52 -9.66 7.60
CA THR A 65 -9.70 -9.36 6.79
C THR A 65 -9.30 -8.61 5.52
N GLU A 66 -8.33 -7.68 5.66
CA GLU A 66 -7.78 -6.87 4.60
C GLU A 66 -6.25 -6.95 4.63
N PHE A 67 -5.63 -6.94 3.46
CA PHE A 67 -4.18 -6.95 3.31
C PHE A 67 -3.77 -5.85 2.33
N VAL A 68 -3.07 -4.84 2.84
CA VAL A 68 -2.63 -3.68 2.04
C VAL A 68 -1.20 -3.88 1.58
N ILE A 69 -0.95 -3.78 0.28
CA ILE A 69 0.39 -3.86 -0.32
C ILE A 69 0.63 -2.58 -1.12
N THR A 70 1.64 -1.80 -0.71
CA THR A 70 1.90 -0.48 -1.32
C THR A 70 2.63 -0.58 -2.65
N ASN A 71 3.80 -1.22 -2.65
CA ASN A 71 4.62 -1.43 -3.85
C ASN A 71 5.72 -2.45 -3.56
N LEU A 72 6.26 -3.04 -4.63
CA LEU A 72 7.38 -3.96 -4.57
C LEU A 72 8.53 -3.42 -5.44
N TYR A 73 9.47 -2.75 -4.82
CA TYR A 73 10.68 -2.26 -5.49
C TYR A 73 11.93 -2.60 -4.68
N ARG A 74 13.09 -2.39 -5.29
CA ARG A 74 14.37 -2.68 -4.63
C ARG A 74 14.60 -1.70 -3.50
N ASP A 75 14.25 -2.09 -2.31
CA ASP A 75 14.64 -1.43 -1.08
C ASP A 75 15.65 -2.33 -0.35
N GLN A 76 16.70 -1.73 0.20
CA GLN A 76 17.71 -2.43 0.99
C GLN A 76 18.24 -3.70 0.28
N LEU A 77 18.92 -3.54 -0.85
CA LEU A 77 19.49 -4.63 -1.67
C LEU A 77 20.20 -5.73 -0.87
N THR A 78 20.78 -5.38 0.27
CA THR A 78 21.46 -6.33 1.16
C THR A 78 20.48 -7.23 1.94
N ARG A 79 19.21 -6.85 2.06
CA ARG A 79 18.20 -7.58 2.84
C ARG A 79 17.18 -8.29 1.95
N ASN A 80 16.65 -7.63 0.94
CA ASN A 80 15.47 -8.08 0.19
C ASN A 80 15.80 -8.59 -1.22
N GLY A 81 17.01 -8.35 -1.73
CA GLY A 81 17.41 -8.84 -3.04
C GLY A 81 16.50 -8.35 -4.18
N HIS A 82 15.94 -9.28 -4.96
CA HIS A 82 15.05 -8.98 -6.09
C HIS A 82 13.59 -8.83 -5.63
N PRO A 83 12.80 -7.88 -6.17
CA PRO A 83 11.40 -7.69 -5.82
C PRO A 83 10.52 -8.95 -5.95
N GLU A 84 10.83 -9.84 -6.89
CA GLU A 84 10.13 -11.12 -7.05
C GLU A 84 10.30 -12.05 -5.83
N TRP A 85 11.41 -11.98 -5.12
CA TRP A 85 11.59 -12.75 -3.87
C TRP A 85 10.68 -12.23 -2.76
N VAL A 86 10.46 -10.92 -2.72
CA VAL A 86 9.50 -10.29 -1.81
C VAL A 86 8.08 -10.73 -2.16
N TYR A 87 7.74 -10.72 -3.45
CA TYR A 87 6.47 -11.25 -3.94
C TYR A 87 6.24 -12.70 -3.48
N ASP A 88 7.21 -13.59 -3.72
CA ASP A 88 7.13 -14.99 -3.32
C ASP A 88 7.03 -15.19 -1.80
N ALA A 89 7.66 -14.32 -1.02
CA ALA A 89 7.58 -14.35 0.45
C ALA A 89 6.21 -13.94 0.99
N ILE A 90 5.54 -12.98 0.35
CA ILE A 90 4.21 -12.49 0.75
C ILE A 90 3.11 -13.47 0.30
N LEU A 91 3.24 -14.06 -0.89
CA LEU A 91 2.18 -14.85 -1.51
C LEU A 91 1.55 -15.92 -0.60
N PRO A 92 2.33 -16.68 0.22
CA PRO A 92 1.77 -17.67 1.15
C PRO A 92 0.98 -17.08 2.32
N ALA A 93 1.11 -15.78 2.59
CA ALA A 93 0.37 -15.09 3.65
C ALA A 93 -1.06 -14.71 3.22
N LEU A 94 -1.35 -14.74 1.93
CA LEU A 94 -2.59 -14.24 1.36
C LEU A 94 -3.67 -15.32 1.34
N HIS A 95 -4.54 -15.34 2.34
CA HIS A 95 -5.68 -16.25 2.38
C HIS A 95 -6.72 -15.90 1.28
N PRO A 96 -7.43 -16.88 0.68
CA PRO A 96 -8.42 -16.63 -0.37
C PRO A 96 -9.54 -15.65 0.03
N GLU A 97 -9.94 -15.66 1.29
CA GLU A 97 -11.01 -14.79 1.82
C GLU A 97 -10.53 -13.37 2.20
N THR A 98 -9.21 -13.15 2.28
CA THR A 98 -8.63 -11.83 2.56
C THR A 98 -8.88 -10.89 1.39
N GLU A 99 -9.40 -9.71 1.64
CA GLU A 99 -9.48 -8.65 0.65
C GLU A 99 -8.11 -8.01 0.45
N LEU A 100 -7.69 -7.89 -0.80
CA LEU A 100 -6.42 -7.26 -1.14
C LEU A 100 -6.65 -5.81 -1.54
N ILE A 101 -5.87 -4.91 -0.94
CA ILE A 101 -5.83 -3.49 -1.31
C ILE A 101 -4.46 -3.25 -1.95
N LEU A 102 -4.43 -3.13 -3.26
CA LEU A 102 -3.22 -3.19 -4.07
C LEU A 102 -2.97 -1.88 -4.82
N ASN A 103 -1.68 -1.59 -5.05
CA ASN A 103 -1.27 -0.50 -5.91
C ASN A 103 -1.47 -0.88 -7.39
N ALA A 104 -2.37 -0.16 -8.06
CA ALA A 104 -2.65 -0.31 -9.49
C ALA A 104 -1.43 0.04 -10.37
N ASP A 105 -0.58 0.94 -9.90
CA ASP A 105 0.54 1.50 -10.65
C ASP A 105 1.81 0.63 -10.58
N ASP A 106 1.82 -0.43 -9.75
CA ASP A 106 2.93 -1.37 -9.61
C ASP A 106 2.64 -2.67 -10.37
N PRO A 107 3.35 -2.97 -11.48
CA PRO A 107 3.11 -4.16 -12.27
C PRO A 107 3.36 -5.48 -11.53
N LEU A 108 4.24 -5.51 -10.52
CA LEU A 108 4.50 -6.72 -9.77
C LEU A 108 3.47 -6.91 -8.65
N SER A 109 3.12 -5.83 -7.91
CA SER A 109 2.08 -5.87 -6.89
C SER A 109 0.73 -6.30 -7.46
N SER A 110 0.40 -5.88 -8.68
CA SER A 110 -0.84 -6.27 -9.34
C SER A 110 -0.95 -7.78 -9.64
N CYS A 111 0.16 -8.52 -9.64
CA CYS A 111 0.15 -9.97 -9.81
C CYS A 111 -0.51 -10.72 -8.64
N PHE A 112 -0.59 -10.12 -7.43
CA PHE A 112 -1.30 -10.72 -6.30
C PHE A 112 -2.81 -10.87 -6.55
N ALA A 113 -3.38 -10.09 -7.47
CA ALA A 113 -4.80 -10.16 -7.83
C ALA A 113 -5.18 -11.38 -8.69
N ARG A 114 -4.20 -12.13 -9.19
CA ARG A 114 -4.47 -13.23 -10.12
C ARG A 114 -5.29 -14.34 -9.46
N GLY A 115 -6.46 -14.64 -10.07
CA GLY A 115 -7.38 -15.64 -9.55
C GLY A 115 -8.11 -15.23 -8.27
N ARG A 116 -8.23 -13.92 -8.00
CA ARG A 116 -8.95 -13.37 -6.84
C ARG A 116 -10.05 -12.42 -7.27
N ASP A 117 -11.20 -12.52 -6.59
CA ASP A 117 -12.37 -11.66 -6.81
C ASP A 117 -12.41 -10.49 -5.81
N ARG A 118 -11.74 -10.62 -4.67
CA ARG A 118 -11.73 -9.63 -3.59
C ARG A 118 -10.46 -8.78 -3.65
N VAL A 119 -10.48 -7.80 -4.54
CA VAL A 119 -9.35 -6.88 -4.76
C VAL A 119 -9.88 -5.48 -4.92
N LYS A 120 -9.23 -4.53 -4.25
CA LYS A 120 -9.41 -3.10 -4.41
C LYS A 120 -8.11 -2.47 -4.89
N TRP A 121 -8.23 -1.47 -5.72
CA TRP A 121 -7.11 -0.82 -6.36
C TRP A 121 -6.98 0.63 -5.93
N PHE A 122 -5.79 1.05 -5.54
CA PHE A 122 -5.48 2.46 -5.42
C PHE A 122 -4.41 2.86 -6.43
N GLY A 123 -4.43 4.11 -6.87
CA GLY A 123 -3.47 4.59 -7.86
C GLY A 123 -3.48 6.11 -8.01
N LEU A 124 -2.47 6.62 -8.70
CA LEU A 124 -2.32 8.03 -8.99
C LEU A 124 -2.60 8.28 -10.48
N ASP A 125 -3.43 9.24 -10.79
CA ASP A 125 -3.65 9.70 -12.16
C ASP A 125 -2.44 10.47 -12.67
N ARG A 126 -2.36 10.63 -13.97
CA ARG A 126 -1.25 11.33 -14.62
C ARG A 126 -1.03 12.71 -14.00
N CYS A 127 0.21 13.02 -13.67
CA CYS A 127 0.59 14.28 -13.08
C CYS A 127 1.72 14.99 -13.87
N PRO A 128 1.90 16.32 -13.69
CA PRO A 128 2.86 17.10 -14.48
C PRO A 128 4.33 16.67 -14.33
N SER A 129 4.67 15.96 -13.24
CA SER A 129 6.03 15.47 -12.97
C SER A 129 6.35 14.12 -13.61
N ASP A 130 5.38 13.50 -14.29
CA ASP A 130 5.55 12.18 -14.88
C ASP A 130 6.55 12.16 -16.03
N THR A 131 7.22 11.03 -16.16
CA THR A 131 8.16 10.75 -17.26
C THR A 131 7.54 9.77 -18.26
N ALA A 132 8.08 9.70 -19.46
CA ALA A 132 7.61 8.79 -20.51
C ALA A 132 8.16 7.36 -20.35
N SER A 133 9.17 7.16 -19.51
CA SER A 133 9.84 5.86 -19.34
C SER A 133 10.33 5.68 -17.90
N PRO A 134 10.50 4.43 -17.45
CA PRO A 134 11.08 4.12 -16.15
C PRO A 134 12.42 4.82 -15.90
N THR A 135 12.56 5.34 -14.69
CA THR A 135 13.75 6.14 -14.27
C THR A 135 14.69 5.36 -13.34
N GLY A 136 14.31 4.15 -12.93
CA GLY A 136 15.10 3.31 -12.01
C GLY A 136 16.40 2.79 -12.65
N VAL A 137 17.48 2.82 -11.88
CA VAL A 137 18.82 2.36 -12.32
C VAL A 137 18.85 0.88 -12.71
N TYR A 138 17.98 0.07 -12.15
CA TYR A 138 17.94 -1.39 -12.32
C TYR A 138 17.01 -1.86 -13.43
N HIS A 139 16.34 -0.94 -14.14
CA HIS A 139 15.35 -1.25 -15.17
C HIS A 139 14.23 -2.21 -14.69
N ASP A 140 13.91 -2.16 -13.41
CA ASP A 140 12.74 -2.89 -12.87
C ASP A 140 11.50 -2.42 -13.63
N GLY A 141 10.59 -3.36 -13.93
CA GLY A 141 9.41 -3.09 -14.76
C GLY A 141 9.66 -3.03 -16.28
N ALA A 142 10.88 -3.29 -16.77
CA ALA A 142 11.15 -3.37 -18.20
C ALA A 142 10.48 -4.61 -18.85
N TYR A 143 10.28 -5.66 -18.06
CA TYR A 143 9.69 -6.92 -18.51
C TYR A 143 8.45 -7.28 -17.69
N CYS A 144 7.48 -7.87 -18.36
CA CYS A 144 6.23 -8.31 -17.77
C CYS A 144 6.47 -9.40 -16.72
N PRO A 145 6.00 -9.23 -15.47
CA PRO A 145 6.16 -10.24 -14.43
C PRO A 145 5.39 -11.54 -14.73
N VAL A 146 4.49 -11.53 -15.71
CA VAL A 146 3.65 -12.68 -16.08
C VAL A 146 4.24 -13.51 -17.21
N CYS A 147 4.76 -12.86 -18.27
CA CYS A 147 5.18 -13.56 -19.48
C CYS A 147 6.56 -13.14 -20.01
N HIS A 148 7.26 -12.28 -19.27
CA HIS A 148 8.59 -11.77 -19.58
C HIS A 148 8.74 -11.04 -20.92
N ALA A 149 7.63 -10.66 -21.58
CA ALA A 149 7.66 -9.79 -22.74
C ALA A 149 7.96 -8.33 -22.33
N PRO A 150 8.43 -7.48 -23.24
CA PRO A 150 8.65 -6.07 -22.93
C PRO A 150 7.39 -5.37 -22.41
N MET A 151 7.57 -4.45 -21.48
CA MET A 151 6.53 -3.57 -20.96
C MET A 151 6.61 -2.20 -21.63
N GLU A 152 5.44 -1.59 -21.86
CA GLU A 152 5.29 -0.22 -22.30
C GLU A 152 4.61 0.60 -21.21
N TYR A 153 4.91 1.90 -21.18
CA TYR A 153 4.35 2.84 -20.21
C TYR A 153 3.75 4.04 -20.91
N ASP A 154 2.54 4.40 -20.53
CA ASP A 154 1.92 5.65 -20.99
C ASP A 154 2.46 6.85 -20.19
N TYR A 155 2.79 6.63 -18.91
CA TYR A 155 3.51 7.53 -18.03
C TYR A 155 4.10 6.79 -16.84
N VAL A 156 5.11 7.37 -16.21
CA VAL A 156 5.77 6.84 -15.02
C VAL A 156 5.91 7.93 -13.97
N HIS A 157 5.46 7.68 -12.78
CA HIS A 157 5.55 8.60 -11.65
C HIS A 157 6.94 8.60 -11.02
N TYR A 158 7.50 7.42 -10.81
CA TYR A 158 8.89 7.19 -10.35
C TYR A 158 9.28 5.72 -10.56
N ASN A 159 10.57 5.45 -10.68
CA ASN A 159 11.13 4.12 -10.96
C ASN A 159 10.38 3.42 -12.12
N HIS A 160 9.53 2.45 -11.81
CA HIS A 160 8.65 1.72 -12.74
C HIS A 160 7.17 1.79 -12.32
N ILE A 161 6.84 2.66 -11.39
CA ILE A 161 5.47 2.85 -10.90
C ILE A 161 4.75 3.83 -11.82
N GLY A 162 3.66 3.39 -12.45
CA GLY A 162 2.92 4.20 -13.43
C GLY A 162 1.90 3.41 -14.25
N ALA A 163 1.50 3.96 -15.38
CA ALA A 163 0.54 3.31 -16.28
C ALA A 163 1.24 2.39 -17.27
N TYR A 164 1.34 1.14 -16.91
CA TYR A 164 2.01 0.08 -17.66
C TYR A 164 1.05 -0.77 -18.47
N ARG A 165 1.60 -1.39 -19.54
CA ARG A 165 0.96 -2.49 -20.27
C ARG A 165 2.01 -3.45 -20.84
N CYS A 166 1.67 -4.73 -20.84
CA CYS A 166 2.48 -5.75 -21.51
C CYS A 166 2.18 -5.78 -23.00
N THR A 167 3.22 -5.86 -23.83
CA THR A 167 3.08 -5.94 -25.29
C THR A 167 2.51 -7.28 -25.79
N LYS A 168 2.36 -8.29 -24.91
CA LYS A 168 2.00 -9.66 -25.33
C LYS A 168 0.80 -10.27 -24.60
N CYS A 169 0.76 -10.26 -23.26
CA CYS A 169 -0.20 -11.07 -22.50
C CYS A 169 -1.40 -10.29 -21.97
N GLY A 170 -1.49 -8.98 -22.25
CA GLY A 170 -2.57 -8.14 -21.77
C GLY A 170 -2.47 -7.71 -20.29
N HIS A 171 -1.39 -8.08 -19.58
CA HIS A 171 -1.14 -7.56 -18.24
C HIS A 171 -0.94 -6.04 -18.30
N ALA A 172 -1.82 -5.30 -17.66
CA ALA A 172 -1.83 -3.83 -17.71
C ALA A 172 -2.32 -3.25 -16.38
N ARG A 173 -2.05 -1.97 -16.20
CA ARG A 173 -2.55 -1.20 -15.06
C ARG A 173 -4.08 -1.33 -14.97
N PRO A 174 -4.62 -1.84 -13.86
CA PRO A 174 -6.06 -1.82 -13.63
C PRO A 174 -6.55 -0.39 -13.35
N ALA A 175 -7.83 -0.14 -13.59
CA ALA A 175 -8.45 1.11 -13.16
C ALA A 175 -8.51 1.13 -11.63
N PRO A 176 -8.05 2.20 -10.95
CA PRO A 176 -8.13 2.29 -9.51
C PRO A 176 -9.59 2.51 -9.04
N ASP A 177 -9.95 1.86 -7.93
CA ASP A 177 -11.19 2.11 -7.19
C ASP A 177 -11.06 3.39 -6.36
N TYR A 178 -9.82 3.70 -5.91
CA TYR A 178 -9.45 4.87 -5.12
C TYR A 178 -8.30 5.61 -5.79
N ALA A 179 -8.56 6.83 -6.27
CA ALA A 179 -7.60 7.55 -7.09
C ALA A 179 -7.15 8.87 -6.46
N ALA A 180 -5.86 9.19 -6.60
CA ALA A 180 -5.41 10.57 -6.53
C ALA A 180 -5.55 11.18 -7.93
N THR A 181 -6.43 12.15 -8.08
CA THR A 181 -6.82 12.70 -9.39
C THR A 181 -6.13 14.01 -9.73
N ASP A 182 -5.60 14.73 -8.75
CA ASP A 182 -4.82 15.95 -8.92
C ASP A 182 -3.72 16.00 -7.86
N LEU A 183 -2.48 16.14 -8.31
CA LEU A 183 -1.30 16.22 -7.46
C LEU A 183 -0.47 17.45 -7.82
N ASP A 184 -0.34 18.35 -6.86
CA ASP A 184 0.55 19.52 -6.89
C ASP A 184 1.54 19.44 -5.72
N LEU A 185 2.68 18.79 -5.95
CA LEU A 185 3.72 18.66 -4.93
C LEU A 185 4.38 20.00 -4.58
N GLN A 186 4.40 20.98 -5.50
CA GLN A 186 5.02 22.28 -5.25
C GLN A 186 4.20 23.06 -4.21
N ASN A 187 2.89 23.09 -4.37
CA ASN A 187 1.98 23.76 -3.43
C ASN A 187 1.49 22.82 -2.31
N GLY A 188 1.86 21.53 -2.35
CA GLY A 188 1.47 20.56 -1.35
C GLY A 188 -0.01 20.25 -1.35
N ARG A 189 -0.61 20.02 -2.52
CA ARG A 189 -2.02 19.70 -2.65
C ARG A 189 -2.19 18.34 -3.33
N LEU A 190 -3.12 17.57 -2.79
CA LEU A 190 -3.55 16.28 -3.34
C LEU A 190 -5.08 16.21 -3.32
N THR A 191 -5.70 15.82 -4.43
CA THR A 191 -7.15 15.57 -4.48
C THR A 191 -7.41 14.07 -4.64
N LEU A 192 -8.22 13.51 -3.76
CA LEU A 192 -8.65 12.12 -3.76
C LEU A 192 -10.03 11.99 -4.38
N ASP A 193 -10.22 11.03 -5.29
CA ASP A 193 -11.46 10.71 -6.02
C ASP A 193 -12.14 11.94 -6.66
N GLY A 194 -11.36 12.97 -7.00
CA GLY A 194 -11.87 14.22 -7.55
C GLY A 194 -12.70 15.07 -6.59
N GLN A 195 -12.75 14.72 -5.30
CA GLN A 195 -13.67 15.31 -4.31
C GLN A 195 -12.98 15.86 -3.07
N PHE A 196 -11.99 15.14 -2.52
CA PHE A 196 -11.42 15.44 -1.22
C PHE A 196 -10.01 15.98 -1.38
N THR A 197 -9.83 17.26 -1.07
CA THR A 197 -8.50 17.89 -1.15
C THR A 197 -7.77 17.82 0.18
N ILE A 198 -6.52 17.36 0.14
CA ILE A 198 -5.60 17.25 1.27
C ILE A 198 -4.47 18.25 1.12
N GLN A 199 -4.13 18.95 2.20
CA GLN A 199 -2.92 19.75 2.29
C GLN A 199 -1.77 18.86 2.76
N LEU A 200 -0.74 18.70 1.91
CA LEU A 200 0.41 17.85 2.19
C LEU A 200 1.47 18.61 3.00
N ALA A 201 1.92 18.01 4.09
CA ALA A 201 3.05 18.51 4.88
C ALA A 201 4.43 18.12 4.30
N PHE A 202 4.46 17.42 3.18
CA PHE A 202 5.68 16.88 2.54
C PHE A 202 5.66 17.07 1.03
N ARG A 203 6.80 16.77 0.37
CA ARG A 203 6.99 16.92 -1.07
C ARG A 203 7.40 15.62 -1.78
N SER A 204 7.31 14.49 -1.11
CA SER A 204 7.72 13.18 -1.62
C SER A 204 6.54 12.43 -2.23
N ILE A 205 6.70 11.97 -3.48
CA ILE A 205 5.71 11.15 -4.17
C ILE A 205 5.49 9.78 -3.48
N TYR A 206 6.51 9.25 -2.81
CA TYR A 206 6.37 8.00 -2.04
C TYR A 206 5.31 8.12 -0.92
N ASN A 207 5.24 9.28 -0.28
CA ASN A 207 4.25 9.53 0.76
C ASN A 207 2.84 9.73 0.19
N VAL A 208 2.69 10.13 -1.08
CA VAL A 208 1.40 10.16 -1.77
C VAL A 208 0.83 8.74 -1.86
N TYR A 209 1.66 7.75 -2.21
CA TYR A 209 1.24 6.35 -2.24
C TYR A 209 0.90 5.80 -0.85
N ASN A 210 1.60 6.24 0.20
CA ASN A 210 1.23 5.90 1.58
C ASN A 210 -0.14 6.49 1.97
N ILE A 211 -0.45 7.71 1.52
CA ILE A 211 -1.77 8.33 1.69
C ILE A 211 -2.84 7.54 0.93
N LEU A 212 -2.59 7.20 -0.34
CA LEU A 212 -3.53 6.43 -1.16
C LEU A 212 -3.85 5.07 -0.55
N ALA A 213 -2.83 4.35 -0.09
CA ALA A 213 -3.00 3.07 0.59
C ALA A 213 -3.82 3.21 1.89
N ALA A 214 -3.55 4.27 2.67
CA ALA A 214 -4.29 4.54 3.90
C ALA A 214 -5.73 4.98 3.61
N TYR A 215 -5.93 5.79 2.57
CA TYR A 215 -7.25 6.21 2.11
C TYR A 215 -8.07 4.99 1.70
N ALA A 216 -7.57 4.17 0.79
CA ALA A 216 -8.26 2.96 0.33
C ALA A 216 -8.65 2.03 1.48
N ALA A 217 -7.70 1.69 2.36
CA ALA A 217 -7.96 0.83 3.52
C ALA A 217 -9.01 1.41 4.47
N CYS A 218 -8.98 2.71 4.76
CA CYS A 218 -9.96 3.32 5.65
C CYS A 218 -11.34 3.47 4.98
N ARG A 219 -11.40 3.65 3.66
CA ARG A 219 -12.65 3.63 2.89
C ARG A 219 -13.32 2.25 2.94
N GLU A 220 -12.56 1.17 2.76
CA GLU A 220 -13.07 -0.20 2.90
C GLU A 220 -13.53 -0.49 4.33
N CYS A 221 -12.87 0.07 5.33
CA CYS A 221 -13.37 0.08 6.71
C CYS A 221 -14.63 0.94 6.93
N GLY A 222 -15.16 1.63 5.91
CA GLY A 222 -16.37 2.44 5.98
C GLY A 222 -16.18 3.84 6.55
N VAL A 223 -14.96 4.37 6.58
CA VAL A 223 -14.71 5.75 7.01
C VAL A 223 -15.04 6.72 5.85
N GLU A 224 -15.73 7.81 6.15
CA GLU A 224 -16.09 8.82 5.16
C GLU A 224 -14.88 9.55 4.61
N GLY A 225 -14.84 9.76 3.28
CA GLY A 225 -13.71 10.39 2.59
C GLY A 225 -13.33 11.77 3.11
N ALA A 226 -14.31 12.59 3.50
CA ALA A 226 -14.07 13.89 4.10
C ALA A 226 -13.32 13.79 5.45
N ALA A 227 -13.73 12.85 6.32
CA ALA A 227 -13.09 12.64 7.61
C ALA A 227 -11.64 12.15 7.45
N ILE A 228 -11.37 11.30 6.44
CA ILE A 228 -10.02 10.88 6.10
C ILE A 228 -9.18 12.08 5.64
N ALA A 229 -9.70 12.90 4.73
CA ALA A 229 -9.01 14.06 4.19
C ALA A 229 -8.65 15.09 5.29
N ASP A 230 -9.57 15.37 6.21
CA ASP A 230 -9.36 16.26 7.35
C ASP A 230 -8.26 15.73 8.28
N THR A 231 -8.28 14.42 8.58
CA THR A 231 -7.26 13.78 9.41
C THR A 231 -5.89 13.84 8.74
N LEU A 232 -5.80 13.52 7.45
CA LEU A 232 -4.55 13.50 6.70
C LEU A 232 -3.97 14.89 6.48
N SER A 233 -4.82 15.93 6.32
CA SER A 233 -4.37 17.32 6.19
C SER A 233 -3.68 17.84 7.46
N SER A 234 -4.05 17.31 8.61
CA SER A 234 -3.45 17.65 9.91
C SER A 234 -2.35 16.66 10.34
N TYR A 235 -2.12 15.60 9.56
CA TYR A 235 -1.20 14.53 9.93
C TYR A 235 0.25 14.97 9.77
N ILE A 236 1.01 14.91 10.85
CA ILE A 236 2.45 15.16 10.86
C ILE A 236 3.17 13.82 10.87
N LEU A 237 4.04 13.60 9.88
CA LEU A 237 4.92 12.42 9.85
C LEU A 237 5.79 12.36 11.10
N LYS A 238 5.59 11.35 11.92
CA LYS A 238 6.40 11.13 13.12
C LYS A 238 7.76 10.52 12.72
N ASN A 239 8.82 11.01 13.39
CA ASN A 239 10.16 10.40 13.38
C ASN A 239 10.83 10.26 12.00
N GLY A 240 11.29 11.39 11.40
CA GLY A 240 12.46 11.36 10.49
C GLY A 240 12.39 10.48 9.24
N ARG A 241 11.26 9.92 8.88
CA ARG A 241 11.06 9.23 7.62
C ARG A 241 10.95 10.27 6.51
N MET A 242 12.12 10.73 6.09
CA MET A 242 12.43 11.59 4.95
C MET A 242 11.47 12.76 4.71
N GLN A 243 11.95 13.91 5.11
CA GLN A 243 11.50 15.21 4.65
C GLN A 243 11.77 15.37 3.15
#